data_ff5baea76c3abf9920966935fe2faa5f
#
_entry.id   ff5baea76c3abf9920966935fe2faa5f
#
_cell.length_a   1.000
_cell.length_b   1.000
_cell.length_c   1.000
_cell.angle_alpha   90.00
_cell.angle_beta   90.00
_cell.angle_gamma   90.00
#
_symmetry.space_group_name_H-M   'P 1'
#
loop_
_entity.id
_entity.type
_entity.pdbx_description
1 polymer ?
#
loop_
_entity_poly.entity_id
_entity_poly.type
_entity_poly.pdbx_seq_one_letter_code
_entity_poly.pdbx_strand_id
1 'polypeptide(L)'
;MTEFVIAGAKVFDGERLLGGIDVHVTGEVIRAVGGSRPRGVEVIDGSGATLLPGLIDAHTHAGADGLRHALAFGITTELDMASVPETIIPLRAQAAECRDMADVRSPSFALTHPDGHPHQLREDLNDRDWPTATTAEEAAAFVDDRIGEGADYLKVIAEDGHVLGASVPSVAPEVLAATVDVGHARGKMVLAHAMTLAATKQVVAAGVDGLTHVFFDTSHTREIIERIAGSGMFVVPTLSVLASITGQSAGRDLACDPRVQAKLPWAWLDNLSRPLDTMPKQNFAAALATVAALHRAGVDVLAGTDAAALSVPGVANGASLHNELRMLVLAVGFSPTEALRAATALPADRFGLTDRGRIRAGLRADLVLVDGDPTVTIGDTLSVRAVWRQGTRLVLEPAGARA
;
A
#
# COMPACT_ATOMS: atom_id res chain seq x y z
N MET A 1 23.01 9.16 20.80
CA MET A 1 22.40 9.03 19.47
C MET A 1 22.98 7.79 18.81
N THR A 2 22.16 6.94 18.26
CA THR A 2 22.60 5.75 17.51
C THR A 2 23.35 6.20 16.26
N GLU A 3 24.53 5.65 16.00
CA GLU A 3 25.29 5.94 14.79
C GLU A 3 25.88 4.65 14.25
N PHE A 4 25.64 4.38 12.96
CA PHE A 4 26.12 3.17 12.28
C PHE A 4 26.32 3.38 10.79
N VAL A 5 27.06 2.45 10.17
CA VAL A 5 27.28 2.41 8.73
C VAL A 5 26.85 1.04 8.21
N ILE A 6 25.97 1.01 7.21
CA ILE A 6 25.69 -0.21 6.45
C ILE A 6 26.68 -0.24 5.28
N ALA A 7 27.53 -1.27 5.26
CA ALA A 7 28.66 -1.34 4.37
C ALA A 7 28.64 -2.60 3.49
N GLY A 8 29.12 -2.48 2.25
CA GLY A 8 29.24 -3.62 1.33
C GLY A 8 27.95 -4.10 0.66
N ALA A 9 26.81 -3.47 0.96
CA ALA A 9 25.54 -3.73 0.29
C ALA A 9 25.49 -3.05 -1.08
N LYS A 10 24.75 -3.65 -2.04
CA LYS A 10 24.22 -2.87 -3.15
C LYS A 10 23.17 -1.90 -2.60
N VAL A 11 23.04 -0.71 -3.18
CA VAL A 11 22.06 0.29 -2.72
C VAL A 11 21.13 0.63 -3.87
N PHE A 12 19.83 0.36 -3.70
CA PHE A 12 18.77 0.93 -4.53
C PHE A 12 18.25 2.18 -3.84
N ASP A 13 18.37 3.34 -4.48
CA ASP A 13 18.09 4.62 -3.84
C ASP A 13 16.61 5.04 -3.85
N GLY A 14 15.74 4.20 -4.40
CA GLY A 14 14.32 4.47 -4.65
C GLY A 14 14.02 4.73 -6.13
N GLU A 15 15.04 5.03 -6.94
CA GLU A 15 14.94 5.29 -8.39
C GLU A 15 15.85 4.34 -9.19
N ARG A 16 17.06 4.10 -8.69
CA ARG A 16 18.09 3.34 -9.39
C ARG A 16 19.06 2.63 -8.45
N LEU A 17 19.74 1.65 -8.99
CA LEU A 17 20.83 0.97 -8.29
C LEU A 17 22.12 1.82 -8.34
N LEU A 18 22.69 2.14 -7.16
CA LEU A 18 23.93 2.91 -7.02
C LEU A 18 25.18 2.01 -6.92
N GLY A 19 25.01 0.67 -6.88
CA GLY A 19 26.11 -0.27 -6.64
C GLY A 19 26.47 -0.42 -5.16
N GLY A 20 27.66 -0.94 -4.86
CA GLY A 20 28.17 -1.12 -3.49
C GLY A 20 28.65 0.20 -2.91
N ILE A 21 27.84 0.81 -2.09
CA ILE A 21 28.08 2.13 -1.48
C ILE A 21 27.73 2.08 -0.01
N ASP A 22 28.56 2.68 0.87
CA ASP A 22 28.28 2.75 2.30
C ASP A 22 27.17 3.78 2.57
N VAL A 23 26.24 3.43 3.45
CA VAL A 23 25.17 4.33 3.91
C VAL A 23 25.36 4.59 5.40
N HIS A 24 25.52 5.86 5.74
CA HIS A 24 25.77 6.32 7.12
C HIS A 24 24.46 6.82 7.72
N VAL A 25 24.13 6.36 8.90
CA VAL A 25 22.95 6.77 9.67
C VAL A 25 23.39 7.39 10.98
N THR A 26 22.77 8.51 11.35
CA THR A 26 22.95 9.16 12.65
C THR A 26 21.60 9.55 13.23
N GLY A 27 21.25 9.01 14.38
CA GLY A 27 19.91 9.16 14.96
C GLY A 27 18.84 8.63 14.01
N GLU A 28 17.90 9.47 13.63
CA GLU A 28 16.75 9.09 12.81
C GLU A 28 16.96 9.31 11.30
N VAL A 29 18.12 9.83 10.88
CA VAL A 29 18.31 10.27 9.49
C VAL A 29 19.52 9.62 8.83
N ILE A 30 19.45 9.50 7.52
CA ILE A 30 20.56 9.14 6.65
C ILE A 30 21.52 10.33 6.61
N ARG A 31 22.71 10.18 7.18
CA ARG A 31 23.72 11.24 7.25
C ARG A 31 24.45 11.42 5.94
N ALA A 32 24.81 10.32 5.29
CA ALA A 32 25.52 10.32 4.02
C ALA A 32 25.29 9.03 3.24
N VAL A 33 25.40 9.12 1.93
CA VAL A 33 25.44 8.00 0.99
C VAL A 33 26.78 8.06 0.28
N GLY A 34 27.64 7.06 0.54
CA GLY A 34 29.05 7.08 0.13
C GLY A 34 29.94 7.90 1.08
N GLY A 35 31.21 8.07 0.67
CA GLY A 35 32.22 8.78 1.43
C GLY A 35 33.04 7.87 2.35
N SER A 36 33.94 8.51 3.17
CA SER A 36 34.80 7.77 4.09
C SER A 36 34.05 7.37 5.36
N ARG A 37 34.31 6.15 5.84
CA ARG A 37 33.73 5.67 7.10
C ARG A 37 34.26 6.46 8.31
N PRO A 38 33.37 6.94 9.20
CA PRO A 38 33.79 7.50 10.47
C PRO A 38 34.50 6.46 11.31
N ARG A 39 35.49 6.86 12.12
CA ARG A 39 36.19 5.95 13.04
C ARG A 39 35.33 5.67 14.27
N GLY A 40 35.32 4.42 14.74
CA GLY A 40 34.66 4.05 16.00
C GLY A 40 33.13 3.93 15.89
N VAL A 41 32.58 3.96 14.69
CA VAL A 41 31.14 3.76 14.42
C VAL A 41 30.87 2.29 14.18
N GLU A 42 29.72 1.79 14.62
CA GLU A 42 29.25 0.43 14.34
C GLU A 42 29.17 0.21 12.83
N VAL A 43 29.70 -0.92 12.35
CA VAL A 43 29.61 -1.29 10.95
C VAL A 43 28.74 -2.53 10.81
N ILE A 44 27.66 -2.38 10.05
CA ILE A 44 26.72 -3.45 9.71
C ILE A 44 27.12 -4.01 8.36
N ASP A 45 27.45 -5.29 8.33
CA ASP A 45 27.84 -5.98 7.10
C ASP A 45 26.63 -6.23 6.19
N GLY A 46 26.65 -5.57 5.04
CA GLY A 46 25.66 -5.71 3.97
C GLY A 46 26.13 -6.60 2.80
N SER A 47 27.26 -7.28 2.93
CA SER A 47 27.79 -8.14 1.87
C SER A 47 26.78 -9.19 1.43
N GLY A 48 26.62 -9.34 0.11
CA GLY A 48 25.63 -10.27 -0.48
C GLY A 48 24.17 -9.79 -0.39
N ALA A 49 23.94 -8.58 0.10
CA ALA A 49 22.60 -8.01 0.27
C ALA A 49 22.41 -6.73 -0.56
N THR A 50 21.16 -6.33 -0.68
CA THR A 50 20.74 -5.04 -1.24
C THR A 50 20.02 -4.22 -0.17
N LEU A 51 20.44 -2.97 -0.01
CA LEU A 51 19.77 -1.99 0.83
C LEU A 51 18.74 -1.22 0.01
N LEU A 52 17.51 -1.21 0.50
CA LEU A 52 16.35 -0.51 -0.07
C LEU A 52 15.89 0.59 0.87
N PRO A 53 15.21 1.65 0.40
CA PRO A 53 14.35 2.46 1.23
C PRO A 53 13.30 1.56 1.91
N GLY A 54 12.82 1.95 3.06
CA GLY A 54 11.64 1.31 3.66
C GLY A 54 10.50 1.27 2.66
N LEU A 55 9.90 0.08 2.48
CA LEU A 55 8.80 -0.10 1.55
C LEU A 55 7.55 0.63 2.04
N ILE A 56 6.71 1.02 1.09
CA ILE A 56 5.42 1.68 1.32
C ILE A 56 4.33 0.83 0.68
N ASP A 57 3.37 0.36 1.47
CA ASP A 57 2.15 -0.25 0.95
C ASP A 57 1.12 0.85 0.70
N ALA A 58 0.77 1.08 -0.57
CA ALA A 58 -0.06 2.19 -0.97
C ALA A 58 -1.57 1.95 -0.79
N HIS A 59 -1.98 0.81 -0.24
CA HIS A 59 -3.38 0.50 0.07
C HIS A 59 -3.48 -0.61 1.11
N THR A 60 -3.88 -0.25 2.32
CA THR A 60 -4.15 -1.21 3.39
C THR A 60 -5.36 -0.75 4.21
N HIS A 61 -5.83 -1.60 5.13
CA HIS A 61 -6.69 -1.24 6.24
C HIS A 61 -5.90 -1.49 7.53
N ALA A 62 -5.46 -0.41 8.16
CA ALA A 62 -4.44 -0.46 9.18
C ALA A 62 -4.99 -0.97 10.53
N GLY A 63 -4.19 -1.80 11.19
CA GLY A 63 -4.40 -2.25 12.56
C GLY A 63 -3.06 -2.41 13.27
N ALA A 64 -3.05 -2.40 14.61
CA ALA A 64 -1.81 -2.41 15.37
C ALA A 64 -0.91 -3.63 15.05
N ASP A 65 -1.51 -4.83 14.96
CA ASP A 65 -0.76 -6.04 14.60
C ASP A 65 -0.36 -6.02 13.13
N GLY A 66 -1.24 -5.51 12.24
CA GLY A 66 -0.93 -5.30 10.83
C GLY A 66 0.31 -4.43 10.64
N LEU A 67 0.41 -3.29 11.33
CA LEU A 67 1.57 -2.40 11.26
C LEU A 67 2.87 -3.04 11.78
N ARG A 68 2.78 -3.92 12.80
CA ARG A 68 3.94 -4.69 13.29
C ARG A 68 4.37 -5.74 12.28
N HIS A 69 3.40 -6.48 11.71
CA HIS A 69 3.69 -7.43 10.64
C HIS A 69 4.29 -6.72 9.42
N ALA A 70 3.70 -5.62 8.98
CA ALA A 70 4.24 -4.81 7.89
C ALA A 70 5.72 -4.49 8.10
N LEU A 71 6.07 -3.96 9.27
CA LEU A 71 7.45 -3.62 9.60
C LEU A 71 8.39 -4.84 9.57
N ALA A 72 7.93 -6.00 10.05
CA ALA A 72 8.71 -7.24 10.02
C ALA A 72 9.03 -7.72 8.58
N PHE A 73 8.22 -7.31 7.60
CA PHE A 73 8.45 -7.55 6.17
C PHE A 73 9.13 -6.36 5.46
N GLY A 74 9.57 -5.33 6.18
CA GLY A 74 10.27 -4.19 5.61
C GLY A 74 9.38 -3.06 5.11
N ILE A 75 8.07 -3.16 5.32
CA ILE A 75 7.14 -2.06 5.02
C ILE A 75 7.18 -1.09 6.20
N THR A 76 7.74 0.10 5.99
CA THR A 76 7.90 1.11 7.04
C THR A 76 6.77 2.14 7.07
N THR A 77 5.92 2.14 6.06
CA THR A 77 4.76 3.03 5.95
C THR A 77 3.61 2.28 5.28
N GLU A 78 2.42 2.36 5.87
CA GLU A 78 1.16 1.93 5.26
C GLU A 78 0.27 3.14 4.97
N LEU A 79 -0.39 3.12 3.81
CA LEU A 79 -1.41 4.09 3.43
C LEU A 79 -2.77 3.43 3.62
N ASP A 80 -3.38 3.72 4.76
CA ASP A 80 -4.71 3.22 5.13
C ASP A 80 -5.78 3.82 4.22
N MET A 81 -6.77 3.04 3.81
CA MET A 81 -7.77 3.50 2.85
C MET A 81 -9.18 3.67 3.42
N ALA A 82 -9.42 3.20 4.61
CA ALA A 82 -10.58 3.55 5.42
C ALA A 82 -10.46 2.89 6.80
N SER A 83 -10.58 3.65 7.84
CA SER A 83 -10.57 3.18 9.22
C SER A 83 -11.46 4.05 10.11
N VAL A 84 -11.93 3.46 11.20
CA VAL A 84 -12.76 4.14 12.18
C VAL A 84 -11.91 5.15 12.96
N PRO A 85 -12.33 6.43 13.09
CA PRO A 85 -11.56 7.49 13.77
C PRO A 85 -11.09 7.11 15.17
N GLU A 86 -11.94 6.45 15.94
CA GLU A 86 -11.65 6.02 17.31
C GLU A 86 -10.50 5.00 17.38
N THR A 87 -10.22 4.31 16.28
CA THR A 87 -9.13 3.36 16.16
C THR A 87 -7.91 3.99 15.50
N ILE A 88 -8.11 4.69 14.38
CA ILE A 88 -6.98 5.15 13.57
C ILE A 88 -6.26 6.36 14.16
N ILE A 89 -6.98 7.28 14.83
CA ILE A 89 -6.35 8.46 15.44
C ILE A 89 -5.35 8.06 16.53
N PRO A 90 -5.71 7.23 17.53
CA PRO A 90 -4.72 6.78 18.52
C PRO A 90 -3.64 5.88 17.92
N LEU A 91 -3.97 5.06 16.90
CA LEU A 91 -2.98 4.22 16.23
C LEU A 91 -1.91 5.05 15.50
N ARG A 92 -2.31 6.14 14.83
CA ARG A 92 -1.37 7.09 14.19
C ARG A 92 -0.43 7.74 15.22
N ALA A 93 -0.99 8.17 16.36
CA ALA A 93 -0.19 8.72 17.46
C ALA A 93 0.82 7.70 17.99
N GLN A 94 0.37 6.47 18.25
CA GLN A 94 1.22 5.37 18.67
C GLN A 94 2.32 5.07 17.63
N ALA A 95 1.98 4.97 16.36
CA ALA A 95 2.93 4.71 15.29
C ALA A 95 3.97 5.83 15.12
N ALA A 96 3.63 7.08 15.45
CA ALA A 96 4.58 8.19 15.43
C ALA A 96 5.65 8.07 16.53
N GLU A 97 5.29 7.53 17.70
CA GLU A 97 6.19 7.39 18.86
C GLU A 97 6.95 6.06 18.88
N CYS A 98 6.29 4.96 18.48
CA CYS A 98 6.88 3.62 18.50
C CYS A 98 7.80 3.37 17.30
N ARG A 99 8.80 2.50 17.47
CA ARG A 99 9.72 2.09 16.40
C ARG A 99 9.57 0.61 16.03
N ASP A 100 8.62 -0.09 16.66
CA ASP A 100 8.32 -1.52 16.45
C ASP A 100 7.10 -1.77 15.55
N MET A 101 6.57 -0.72 14.91
CA MET A 101 5.49 -0.79 13.94
C MET A 101 5.71 0.19 12.79
N ALA A 102 5.08 -0.06 11.64
CA ALA A 102 5.10 0.85 10.48
C ALA A 102 4.40 2.17 10.81
N ASP A 103 4.79 3.24 10.10
CA ASP A 103 4.04 4.51 10.09
C ASP A 103 2.73 4.34 9.31
N VAL A 104 1.75 5.18 9.58
CA VAL A 104 0.46 5.12 8.89
C VAL A 104 -0.08 6.51 8.54
N ARG A 105 -0.61 6.63 7.32
CA ARG A 105 -1.40 7.76 6.85
C ARG A 105 -2.80 7.26 6.55
N SER A 106 -3.84 8.09 6.77
CA SER A 106 -5.22 7.64 6.68
C SER A 106 -6.17 8.76 6.25
N PRO A 107 -7.24 8.42 5.51
CA PRO A 107 -8.35 9.32 5.24
C PRO A 107 -9.34 9.36 6.42
N SER A 108 -9.13 8.57 7.50
CA SER A 108 -10.17 8.22 8.44
C SER A 108 -11.27 7.40 7.75
N PHE A 109 -12.55 7.73 7.89
CA PHE A 109 -13.61 7.08 7.13
C PHE A 109 -13.56 7.39 5.62
N ALA A 110 -14.06 6.45 4.81
CA ALA A 110 -14.41 6.71 3.43
C ALA A 110 -15.88 7.14 3.30
N LEU A 111 -16.19 7.99 2.31
CA LEU A 111 -17.55 8.34 1.94
C LEU A 111 -18.19 7.21 1.13
N THR A 112 -19.43 6.87 1.44
CA THR A 112 -20.22 5.91 0.66
C THR A 112 -21.69 6.35 0.56
N HIS A 113 -22.50 5.56 -0.19
CA HIS A 113 -23.96 5.69 -0.21
C HIS A 113 -24.56 5.10 1.09
N PRO A 114 -25.69 5.60 1.63
CA PRO A 114 -26.32 5.08 2.87
C PRO A 114 -26.51 3.55 2.92
N ASP A 115 -26.83 2.92 1.81
CA ASP A 115 -26.97 1.47 1.68
C ASP A 115 -25.87 0.86 0.82
N GLY A 116 -24.78 1.61 0.56
CA GLY A 116 -23.66 1.21 -0.27
C GLY A 116 -22.64 0.32 0.42
N HIS A 117 -21.62 -0.12 -0.31
CA HIS A 117 -20.45 -0.79 0.27
C HIS A 117 -19.71 0.18 1.21
N PRO A 118 -19.31 -0.23 2.43
CA PRO A 118 -19.27 -1.61 2.98
C PRO A 118 -20.45 -1.98 3.90
N HIS A 119 -21.60 -1.28 3.86
CA HIS A 119 -22.71 -1.54 4.78
C HIS A 119 -23.25 -2.97 4.73
N GLN A 120 -23.12 -3.68 3.61
CA GLN A 120 -23.48 -5.11 3.53
C GLN A 120 -22.57 -6.01 4.39
N LEU A 121 -21.44 -5.48 4.88
CA LEU A 121 -20.50 -6.18 5.76
C LEU A 121 -20.63 -5.73 7.23
N ARG A 122 -21.79 -5.16 7.63
CA ARG A 122 -22.00 -4.56 8.97
C ARG A 122 -21.66 -5.51 10.11
N GLU A 123 -22.07 -6.79 10.02
CA GLU A 123 -21.80 -7.79 11.04
C GLU A 123 -20.27 -7.96 11.23
N ASP A 124 -19.49 -7.94 10.14
CA ASP A 124 -18.03 -8.04 10.18
C ASP A 124 -17.36 -6.74 10.63
N LEU A 125 -18.07 -5.60 10.51
CA LEU A 125 -17.60 -4.26 10.86
C LEU A 125 -18.10 -3.77 12.23
N ASN A 126 -18.60 -4.67 13.10
CA ASN A 126 -19.14 -4.37 14.42
C ASN A 126 -20.32 -3.37 14.39
N ASP A 127 -21.23 -3.50 13.44
CA ASP A 127 -22.45 -2.68 13.28
C ASP A 127 -22.22 -1.16 13.25
N ARG A 128 -21.04 -0.71 12.84
CA ARG A 128 -20.73 0.73 12.79
C ARG A 128 -21.37 1.42 11.61
N ASP A 129 -21.89 2.61 11.84
CA ASP A 129 -22.38 3.49 10.79
C ASP A 129 -21.19 4.18 10.11
N TRP A 130 -21.07 4.00 8.81
CA TRP A 130 -20.11 4.71 7.97
C TRP A 130 -20.72 6.03 7.51
N PRO A 131 -19.91 7.09 7.36
CA PRO A 131 -20.38 8.36 6.83
C PRO A 131 -20.91 8.18 5.40
N THR A 132 -22.04 8.77 5.15
CA THR A 132 -22.74 8.69 3.87
C THR A 132 -23.13 10.08 3.38
N ALA A 133 -23.34 10.22 2.06
CA ALA A 133 -23.90 11.44 1.48
C ALA A 133 -24.79 11.09 0.29
N THR A 134 -25.87 11.85 0.17
CA THR A 134 -26.82 11.80 -0.94
C THR A 134 -26.96 13.16 -1.62
N THR A 135 -26.40 14.22 -1.03
CA THR A 135 -26.38 15.58 -1.57
C THR A 135 -24.97 16.17 -1.58
N ALA A 136 -24.79 17.24 -2.34
CA ALA A 136 -23.53 17.99 -2.38
C ALA A 136 -23.18 18.65 -1.04
N GLU A 137 -24.19 19.11 -0.29
CA GLU A 137 -24.03 19.71 1.03
C GLU A 137 -23.53 18.68 2.05
N GLU A 138 -24.08 17.45 2.02
CA GLU A 138 -23.61 16.35 2.87
C GLU A 138 -22.19 15.93 2.51
N ALA A 139 -21.83 15.92 1.21
CA ALA A 139 -20.47 15.67 0.75
C ALA A 139 -19.48 16.71 1.27
N ALA A 140 -19.87 18.01 1.28
CA ALA A 140 -19.05 19.07 1.83
C ALA A 140 -18.85 18.93 3.35
N ALA A 141 -19.92 18.60 4.08
CA ALA A 141 -19.84 18.34 5.53
C ALA A 141 -18.92 17.14 5.83
N PHE A 142 -19.04 16.05 5.05
CA PHE A 142 -18.13 14.90 5.16
C PHE A 142 -16.66 15.31 5.02
N VAL A 143 -16.32 16.13 4.02
CA VAL A 143 -14.95 16.60 3.78
C VAL A 143 -14.43 17.40 4.98
N ASP A 144 -15.24 18.36 5.47
CA ASP A 144 -14.86 19.21 6.60
C ASP A 144 -14.67 18.37 7.88
N ASP A 145 -15.51 17.36 8.14
CA ASP A 145 -15.37 16.42 9.27
C ASP A 145 -14.06 15.62 9.19
N ARG A 146 -13.75 15.06 8.01
CA ARG A 146 -12.49 14.29 7.83
C ARG A 146 -11.26 15.16 8.05
N ILE A 147 -11.29 16.41 7.58
CA ILE A 147 -10.22 17.38 7.84
C ILE A 147 -10.12 17.69 9.34
N GLY A 148 -11.25 17.84 10.03
CA GLY A 148 -11.30 18.02 11.48
C GLY A 148 -10.70 16.85 12.28
N GLU A 149 -10.80 15.62 11.78
CA GLU A 149 -10.18 14.42 12.33
C GLU A 149 -8.69 14.29 11.99
N GLY A 150 -8.16 15.18 11.15
CA GLY A 150 -6.76 15.16 10.74
C GLY A 150 -6.46 14.17 9.63
N ALA A 151 -7.43 13.87 8.74
CA ALA A 151 -7.22 13.04 7.57
C ALA A 151 -6.07 13.56 6.68
N ASP A 152 -5.21 12.65 6.23
CA ASP A 152 -4.09 12.98 5.35
C ASP A 152 -4.58 13.25 3.91
N TYR A 153 -5.57 12.50 3.46
CA TYR A 153 -6.27 12.55 2.17
C TYR A 153 -7.73 12.15 2.37
N LEU A 154 -8.52 12.17 1.32
CA LEU A 154 -9.93 11.76 1.34
C LEU A 154 -10.13 10.48 0.54
N LYS A 155 -11.13 9.69 0.91
CA LYS A 155 -11.50 8.45 0.23
C LYS A 155 -13.00 8.41 -0.04
N VAL A 156 -13.39 7.98 -1.25
CA VAL A 156 -14.77 7.73 -1.66
C VAL A 156 -14.87 6.29 -2.17
N ILE A 157 -16.01 5.65 -1.94
CA ILE A 157 -16.31 4.29 -2.41
C ILE A 157 -17.38 4.38 -3.50
N ALA A 158 -16.97 4.15 -4.75
CA ALA A 158 -17.84 4.01 -5.91
C ALA A 158 -17.93 2.52 -6.26
N GLU A 159 -18.85 1.81 -5.58
CA GLU A 159 -19.00 0.35 -5.72
C GLU A 159 -20.49 -0.03 -5.78
N ASP A 160 -20.86 -0.84 -6.75
CA ASP A 160 -22.22 -1.36 -6.95
C ASP A 160 -22.42 -2.80 -6.40
N GLY A 161 -21.36 -3.38 -5.84
CA GLY A 161 -21.35 -4.71 -5.24
C GLY A 161 -21.24 -5.86 -6.23
N HIS A 162 -21.32 -5.60 -7.55
CA HIS A 162 -21.32 -6.65 -8.56
C HIS A 162 -20.15 -7.61 -8.43
N VAL A 163 -18.94 -7.08 -8.27
CA VAL A 163 -17.70 -7.87 -8.14
C VAL A 163 -17.50 -8.47 -6.75
N LEU A 164 -18.35 -8.11 -5.80
CA LEU A 164 -18.36 -8.65 -4.45
C LEU A 164 -19.49 -9.66 -4.23
N GLY A 165 -20.20 -10.04 -5.31
CA GLY A 165 -21.33 -10.97 -5.24
C GLY A 165 -22.58 -10.38 -4.58
N ALA A 166 -22.70 -9.06 -4.53
CA ALA A 166 -23.82 -8.31 -3.97
C ALA A 166 -24.40 -7.34 -5.00
N SER A 167 -25.50 -6.68 -4.65
CA SER A 167 -26.04 -5.54 -5.40
C SER A 167 -26.38 -4.46 -4.38
N VAL A 168 -25.61 -3.38 -4.41
CA VAL A 168 -25.76 -2.24 -3.50
C VAL A 168 -25.76 -0.92 -4.30
N PRO A 169 -26.41 0.13 -3.83
CA PRO A 169 -26.34 1.42 -4.48
C PRO A 169 -24.94 2.03 -4.33
N SER A 170 -24.48 2.71 -5.37
CA SER A 170 -23.22 3.45 -5.38
C SER A 170 -23.44 4.94 -5.12
N VAL A 171 -22.39 5.65 -4.74
CA VAL A 171 -22.38 7.10 -4.61
C VAL A 171 -22.78 7.73 -5.95
N ALA A 172 -23.73 8.69 -5.90
CA ALA A 172 -24.20 9.40 -7.09
C ALA A 172 -23.08 10.27 -7.70
N PRO A 173 -23.05 10.44 -9.05
CA PRO A 173 -22.01 11.21 -9.72
C PRO A 173 -21.86 12.64 -9.20
N GLU A 174 -22.96 13.31 -8.86
CA GLU A 174 -22.99 14.68 -8.32
C GLU A 174 -22.40 14.75 -6.91
N VAL A 175 -22.61 13.75 -6.07
CA VAL A 175 -22.03 13.66 -4.72
C VAL A 175 -20.53 13.41 -4.82
N LEU A 176 -20.12 12.50 -5.72
CA LEU A 176 -18.71 12.24 -5.97
C LEU A 176 -17.98 13.50 -6.49
N ALA A 177 -18.57 14.20 -7.48
CA ALA A 177 -17.99 15.44 -8.01
C ALA A 177 -17.88 16.52 -6.92
N ALA A 178 -18.91 16.71 -6.11
CA ALA A 178 -18.88 17.65 -5.00
C ALA A 178 -17.80 17.31 -3.96
N THR A 179 -17.60 16.02 -3.66
CA THR A 179 -16.54 15.57 -2.74
C THR A 179 -15.15 15.92 -3.29
N VAL A 180 -14.92 15.72 -4.60
CA VAL A 180 -13.65 16.06 -5.27
C VAL A 180 -13.44 17.58 -5.26
N ASP A 181 -14.43 18.35 -5.69
CA ASP A 181 -14.34 19.83 -5.77
C ASP A 181 -14.05 20.44 -4.39
N VAL A 182 -14.77 20.02 -3.36
CA VAL A 182 -14.55 20.52 -1.99
C VAL A 182 -13.22 20.04 -1.44
N GLY A 183 -12.86 18.79 -1.64
CA GLY A 183 -11.56 18.23 -1.26
C GLY A 183 -10.40 19.03 -1.85
N HIS A 184 -10.43 19.27 -3.15
CA HIS A 184 -9.41 20.07 -3.86
C HIS A 184 -9.39 21.53 -3.35
N ALA A 185 -10.55 22.14 -3.15
CA ALA A 185 -10.63 23.50 -2.57
C ALA A 185 -10.03 23.59 -1.16
N ARG A 186 -9.98 22.48 -0.41
CA ARG A 186 -9.33 22.34 0.91
C ARG A 186 -7.88 21.87 0.84
N GLY A 187 -7.32 21.70 -0.38
CA GLY A 187 -5.96 21.19 -0.59
C GLY A 187 -5.78 19.72 -0.23
N LYS A 188 -6.85 18.92 -0.29
CA LYS A 188 -6.82 17.49 -0.03
C LYS A 188 -6.94 16.70 -1.32
N MET A 189 -6.09 15.69 -1.46
CA MET A 189 -6.17 14.66 -2.49
C MET A 189 -7.40 13.78 -2.24
N VAL A 190 -8.10 13.37 -3.30
CA VAL A 190 -9.26 12.49 -3.23
C VAL A 190 -8.98 11.18 -3.97
N LEU A 191 -9.10 10.07 -3.27
CA LEU A 191 -8.95 8.73 -3.79
C LEU A 191 -10.33 8.07 -3.94
N ALA A 192 -10.50 7.24 -4.96
CA ALA A 192 -11.74 6.51 -5.16
C ALA A 192 -11.52 5.01 -5.32
N HIS A 193 -12.31 4.21 -4.60
CA HIS A 193 -12.49 2.79 -4.84
C HIS A 193 -13.40 2.60 -6.06
N ALA A 194 -12.97 1.83 -7.05
CA ALA A 194 -13.81 1.42 -8.16
C ALA A 194 -13.30 0.12 -8.78
N MET A 195 -14.12 -0.94 -8.73
CA MET A 195 -13.76 -2.28 -9.23
C MET A 195 -14.45 -2.65 -10.53
N THR A 196 -15.42 -1.85 -11.00
CA THR A 196 -16.10 -2.06 -12.29
C THR A 196 -15.71 -0.98 -13.29
N LEU A 197 -15.83 -1.28 -14.59
CA LEU A 197 -15.60 -0.31 -15.65
C LEU A 197 -16.57 0.88 -15.55
N ALA A 198 -17.81 0.64 -15.13
CA ALA A 198 -18.81 1.69 -14.95
C ALA A 198 -18.41 2.66 -13.83
N ALA A 199 -18.06 2.14 -12.67
CA ALA A 199 -17.56 2.93 -11.55
C ALA A 199 -16.25 3.67 -11.91
N THR A 200 -15.32 3.01 -12.60
CA THR A 200 -14.07 3.65 -13.08
C THR A 200 -14.35 4.84 -13.99
N LYS A 201 -15.30 4.73 -14.92
CA LYS A 201 -15.69 5.87 -15.78
C LYS A 201 -16.24 7.04 -14.97
N GLN A 202 -17.02 6.75 -13.93
CA GLN A 202 -17.60 7.75 -13.04
C GLN A 202 -16.51 8.50 -12.26
N VAL A 203 -15.57 7.78 -11.63
CA VAL A 203 -14.50 8.40 -10.83
C VAL A 203 -13.50 9.18 -11.69
N VAL A 204 -13.20 8.70 -12.91
CA VAL A 204 -12.40 9.46 -13.88
C VAL A 204 -13.09 10.75 -14.30
N ALA A 205 -14.41 10.72 -14.51
CA ALA A 205 -15.18 11.91 -14.88
C ALA A 205 -15.26 12.93 -13.74
N ALA A 206 -15.25 12.48 -12.49
CA ALA A 206 -15.25 13.35 -11.31
C ALA A 206 -13.86 13.97 -11.04
N GLY A 207 -12.78 13.51 -11.64
CA GLY A 207 -11.45 14.11 -11.50
C GLY A 207 -10.73 13.73 -10.21
N VAL A 208 -10.92 12.51 -9.70
CA VAL A 208 -10.16 12.02 -8.53
C VAL A 208 -8.66 11.95 -8.83
N ASP A 209 -7.82 12.08 -7.80
CA ASP A 209 -6.36 12.06 -7.93
C ASP A 209 -5.78 10.65 -8.01
N GLY A 210 -6.45 9.68 -7.41
CA GLY A 210 -6.02 8.28 -7.41
C GLY A 210 -7.18 7.29 -7.47
N LEU A 211 -7.01 6.28 -8.33
CA LEU A 211 -7.89 5.13 -8.42
C LEU A 211 -7.34 4.02 -7.54
N THR A 212 -8.13 3.55 -6.59
CA THR A 212 -7.82 2.35 -5.82
C THR A 212 -8.60 1.17 -6.37
N HIS A 213 -7.92 0.06 -6.53
CA HIS A 213 -8.23 -1.09 -7.36
C HIS A 213 -8.15 -0.76 -8.87
N VAL A 214 -8.40 -1.75 -9.67
CA VAL A 214 -8.58 -1.65 -11.12
C VAL A 214 -9.81 -2.46 -11.48
N PHE A 215 -10.60 -1.99 -12.45
CA PHE A 215 -11.75 -2.76 -12.89
C PHE A 215 -11.31 -4.09 -13.51
N PHE A 216 -12.08 -5.12 -13.25
CA PHE A 216 -11.82 -6.49 -13.72
C PHE A 216 -13.10 -7.26 -14.09
N ASP A 217 -14.24 -6.58 -14.05
CA ASP A 217 -15.55 -7.08 -14.53
C ASP A 217 -15.56 -7.32 -16.03
N THR A 218 -14.73 -6.59 -16.78
CA THR A 218 -14.62 -6.69 -18.25
C THR A 218 -13.20 -6.34 -18.72
N SER A 219 -12.90 -6.63 -19.99
CA SER A 219 -11.66 -6.21 -20.63
C SER A 219 -11.63 -4.71 -20.85
N HIS A 220 -10.44 -4.11 -20.71
CA HIS A 220 -10.25 -2.69 -21.00
C HIS A 220 -10.42 -2.37 -22.49
N THR A 221 -10.82 -1.13 -22.77
CA THR A 221 -10.77 -0.55 -24.12
C THR A 221 -9.63 0.49 -24.17
N ARG A 222 -9.17 0.77 -25.38
CA ARG A 222 -8.18 1.83 -25.60
C ARG A 222 -8.65 3.18 -25.04
N GLU A 223 -9.92 3.50 -25.23
CA GLU A 223 -10.51 4.76 -24.76
C GLU A 223 -10.36 4.97 -23.26
N ILE A 224 -10.71 3.97 -22.43
CA ILE A 224 -10.62 4.12 -20.97
C ILE A 224 -9.18 4.26 -20.50
N ILE A 225 -8.24 3.52 -21.12
CA ILE A 225 -6.81 3.65 -20.81
C ILE A 225 -6.30 5.07 -21.14
N GLU A 226 -6.65 5.61 -22.31
CA GLU A 226 -6.28 6.97 -22.72
C GLU A 226 -6.91 8.04 -21.80
N ARG A 227 -8.15 7.83 -21.36
CA ARG A 227 -8.82 8.75 -20.39
C ARG A 227 -8.13 8.74 -19.04
N ILE A 228 -7.79 7.57 -18.49
CA ILE A 228 -7.05 7.46 -17.23
C ILE A 228 -5.66 8.11 -17.38
N ALA A 229 -4.93 7.80 -18.45
CA ALA A 229 -3.61 8.39 -18.69
C ALA A 229 -3.67 9.92 -18.86
N GLY A 230 -4.68 10.44 -19.53
CA GLY A 230 -4.88 11.87 -19.75
C GLY A 230 -5.36 12.65 -18.53
N SER A 231 -5.90 11.98 -17.50
CA SER A 231 -6.37 12.63 -16.27
C SER A 231 -5.25 13.00 -15.30
N GLY A 232 -4.06 12.38 -15.43
CA GLY A 232 -2.96 12.55 -14.48
C GLY A 232 -3.11 11.81 -13.15
N MET A 233 -4.20 11.05 -12.96
CA MET A 233 -4.39 10.21 -11.78
C MET A 233 -3.36 9.08 -11.72
N PHE A 234 -3.07 8.62 -10.51
CA PHE A 234 -2.34 7.39 -10.30
C PHE A 234 -3.29 6.22 -10.01
N VAL A 235 -2.79 4.99 -10.09
CA VAL A 235 -3.57 3.77 -9.83
C VAL A 235 -2.87 2.89 -8.80
N VAL A 236 -3.62 2.40 -7.82
CA VAL A 236 -3.19 1.36 -6.87
C VAL A 236 -3.99 0.10 -7.16
N PRO A 237 -3.48 -0.85 -7.97
CA PRO A 237 -4.29 -1.91 -8.56
C PRO A 237 -4.74 -2.99 -7.58
N THR A 238 -4.02 -3.18 -6.49
CA THR A 238 -4.28 -4.17 -5.43
C THR A 238 -4.46 -5.59 -5.99
N LEU A 239 -3.56 -6.02 -6.87
CA LEU A 239 -3.63 -7.33 -7.51
C LEU A 239 -3.70 -8.48 -6.49
N SER A 240 -3.15 -8.27 -5.28
CA SER A 240 -3.17 -9.26 -4.21
C SER A 240 -4.59 -9.59 -3.76
N VAL A 241 -5.44 -8.59 -3.51
CA VAL A 241 -6.85 -8.83 -3.14
C VAL A 241 -7.66 -9.28 -4.34
N LEU A 242 -7.40 -8.75 -5.55
CA LEU A 242 -8.08 -9.21 -6.77
C LEU A 242 -7.79 -10.68 -7.08
N ALA A 243 -6.56 -11.15 -6.78
CA ALA A 243 -6.23 -12.57 -6.85
C ALA A 243 -7.07 -13.39 -5.87
N SER A 244 -7.28 -12.90 -4.65
CA SER A 244 -8.14 -13.54 -3.66
C SER A 244 -9.61 -13.57 -4.12
N ILE A 245 -10.16 -12.45 -4.55
CA ILE A 245 -11.56 -12.33 -5.05
C ILE A 245 -11.82 -13.31 -6.19
N THR A 246 -10.81 -13.55 -7.04
CA THR A 246 -10.90 -14.44 -8.20
C THR A 246 -10.39 -15.85 -7.95
N GLY A 247 -10.21 -16.26 -6.71
CA GLY A 247 -9.83 -17.63 -6.33
C GLY A 247 -8.46 -18.10 -6.82
N GLN A 248 -7.48 -17.16 -7.00
CA GLN A 248 -6.11 -17.53 -7.37
C GLN A 248 -5.35 -18.11 -6.17
N SER A 249 -4.30 -18.90 -6.44
CA SER A 249 -3.48 -19.53 -5.39
C SER A 249 -2.43 -18.62 -4.76
N ALA A 250 -2.32 -17.39 -5.20
CA ALA A 250 -1.22 -16.48 -4.86
C ALA A 250 -0.99 -16.31 -3.34
N GLY A 251 -2.07 -16.16 -2.56
CA GLY A 251 -2.00 -16.09 -1.10
C GLY A 251 -1.55 -17.42 -0.46
N ARG A 252 -2.04 -18.56 -0.99
CA ARG A 252 -1.64 -19.90 -0.53
C ARG A 252 -0.16 -20.14 -0.78
N ASP A 253 0.33 -19.80 -1.96
CA ASP A 253 1.73 -19.98 -2.31
C ASP A 253 2.63 -19.16 -1.37
N LEU A 254 2.19 -17.95 -1.05
CA LEU A 254 2.87 -17.06 -0.10
C LEU A 254 2.85 -17.63 1.33
N ALA A 255 1.72 -18.17 1.79
CA ALA A 255 1.58 -18.80 3.12
C ALA A 255 2.47 -20.05 3.27
N CYS A 256 2.84 -20.71 2.17
CA CYS A 256 3.76 -21.85 2.16
C CYS A 256 5.24 -21.43 2.13
N ASP A 257 5.57 -20.15 1.91
CA ASP A 257 6.97 -19.68 1.89
C ASP A 257 7.56 -19.68 3.32
N PRO A 258 8.70 -20.37 3.57
CA PRO A 258 9.30 -20.40 4.91
C PRO A 258 9.64 -19.05 5.49
N ARG A 259 9.95 -18.05 4.64
CA ARG A 259 10.25 -16.67 5.06
C ARG A 259 9.02 -15.95 5.59
N VAL A 260 7.83 -16.33 5.12
CA VAL A 260 6.54 -15.84 5.61
C VAL A 260 6.14 -16.55 6.89
N GLN A 261 6.26 -17.90 6.90
CA GLN A 261 5.96 -18.73 8.07
C GLN A 261 6.79 -18.36 9.31
N ALA A 262 8.03 -17.89 9.10
CA ALA A 262 8.90 -17.45 10.19
C ALA A 262 8.44 -16.14 10.85
N LYS A 263 7.51 -15.38 10.25
CA LYS A 263 7.13 -14.04 10.68
C LYS A 263 5.66 -13.90 11.03
N LEU A 264 4.78 -14.68 10.41
CA LEU A 264 3.34 -14.59 10.65
C LEU A 264 2.85 -15.69 11.61
N PRO A 265 1.97 -15.34 12.57
CA PRO A 265 1.24 -16.30 13.37
C PRO A 265 0.35 -17.20 12.51
N TRP A 266 0.02 -18.40 13.01
CA TRP A 266 -0.76 -19.38 12.26
C TRP A 266 -2.09 -18.84 11.74
N ALA A 267 -2.82 -18.05 12.53
CA ALA A 267 -4.09 -17.46 12.12
C ALA A 267 -3.98 -16.58 10.87
N TRP A 268 -2.86 -15.85 10.73
CA TRP A 268 -2.57 -15.02 9.56
C TRP A 268 -2.18 -15.87 8.36
N LEU A 269 -1.44 -16.97 8.57
CA LEU A 269 -1.09 -17.92 7.50
C LEU A 269 -2.34 -18.64 6.99
N ASP A 270 -3.24 -19.04 7.89
CA ASP A 270 -4.52 -19.66 7.54
C ASP A 270 -5.40 -18.69 6.74
N ASN A 271 -5.55 -17.42 7.21
CA ASN A 271 -6.27 -16.38 6.48
C ASN A 271 -5.68 -16.14 5.09
N LEU A 272 -4.37 -16.00 4.99
CA LEU A 272 -3.66 -15.79 3.73
C LEU A 272 -3.85 -16.94 2.74
N SER A 273 -4.00 -18.17 3.24
CA SER A 273 -4.18 -19.37 2.40
C SER A 273 -5.58 -19.54 1.81
N ARG A 274 -6.57 -18.81 2.30
CA ARG A 274 -7.99 -18.92 1.91
C ARG A 274 -8.39 -17.76 1.00
N PRO A 275 -8.65 -17.99 -0.30
CA PRO A 275 -9.18 -16.94 -1.17
C PRO A 275 -10.67 -16.65 -0.87
N LEU A 276 -11.12 -15.47 -1.23
CA LEU A 276 -12.54 -15.09 -1.23
C LEU A 276 -13.33 -15.88 -2.27
N ASP A 277 -12.77 -16.06 -3.48
CA ASP A 277 -13.32 -16.87 -4.59
C ASP A 277 -14.78 -16.50 -4.95
N THR A 278 -15.10 -15.20 -4.99
CA THR A 278 -16.44 -14.68 -5.29
C THR A 278 -16.65 -14.36 -6.76
N MET A 279 -15.59 -14.27 -7.56
CA MET A 279 -15.61 -13.92 -8.98
C MET A 279 -14.90 -14.97 -9.84
N PRO A 280 -15.32 -15.12 -11.12
CA PRO A 280 -14.68 -16.06 -12.03
C PRO A 280 -13.19 -15.80 -12.23
N LYS A 281 -12.38 -16.87 -12.26
CA LYS A 281 -10.91 -16.81 -12.37
C LYS A 281 -10.38 -16.04 -13.58
N GLN A 282 -11.11 -16.05 -14.70
CA GLN A 282 -10.72 -15.31 -15.91
C GLN A 282 -10.74 -13.79 -15.72
N ASN A 283 -11.48 -13.26 -14.75
CA ASN A 283 -11.52 -11.84 -14.46
C ASN A 283 -10.16 -11.32 -13.97
N PHE A 284 -9.35 -12.15 -13.31
CA PHE A 284 -8.00 -11.77 -12.92
C PHE A 284 -7.09 -11.46 -14.12
N ALA A 285 -7.25 -12.21 -15.22
CA ALA A 285 -6.50 -11.91 -16.46
C ALA A 285 -6.89 -10.55 -17.05
N ALA A 286 -8.16 -10.11 -16.92
CA ALA A 286 -8.59 -8.78 -17.32
C ALA A 286 -7.94 -7.69 -16.44
N ALA A 287 -7.85 -7.90 -15.13
CA ALA A 287 -7.13 -7.00 -14.22
C ALA A 287 -5.67 -6.84 -14.64
N LEU A 288 -4.95 -7.95 -14.80
CA LEU A 288 -3.53 -7.95 -15.22
C LEU A 288 -3.32 -7.22 -16.54
N ALA A 289 -4.19 -7.49 -17.54
CA ALA A 289 -4.13 -6.85 -18.84
C ALA A 289 -4.39 -5.33 -18.76
N THR A 290 -5.32 -4.92 -17.89
CA THR A 290 -5.63 -3.50 -17.65
C THR A 290 -4.46 -2.78 -17.01
N VAL A 291 -3.85 -3.34 -15.95
CA VAL A 291 -2.67 -2.76 -15.30
C VAL A 291 -1.49 -2.66 -16.29
N ALA A 292 -1.28 -3.70 -17.11
CA ALA A 292 -0.24 -3.67 -18.14
C ALA A 292 -0.49 -2.59 -19.22
N ALA A 293 -1.75 -2.34 -19.58
CA ALA A 293 -2.09 -1.27 -20.51
C ALA A 293 -1.88 0.12 -19.89
N LEU A 294 -2.26 0.32 -18.63
CA LEU A 294 -2.03 1.56 -17.88
C LEU A 294 -0.53 1.86 -17.72
N HIS A 295 0.26 0.85 -17.35
CA HIS A 295 1.72 0.99 -17.24
C HIS A 295 2.34 1.40 -18.58
N ARG A 296 1.99 0.73 -19.69
CA ARG A 296 2.48 1.11 -21.04
C ARG A 296 2.03 2.50 -21.49
N ALA A 297 0.89 2.98 -20.99
CA ALA A 297 0.38 4.33 -21.25
C ALA A 297 1.05 5.41 -20.37
N GLY A 298 2.00 5.04 -19.48
CA GLY A 298 2.73 5.94 -18.61
C GLY A 298 1.95 6.39 -17.38
N VAL A 299 0.88 5.68 -17.00
CA VAL A 299 0.16 5.93 -15.76
C VAL A 299 1.03 5.48 -14.58
N ASP A 300 1.14 6.30 -13.55
CA ASP A 300 1.80 5.92 -12.30
C ASP A 300 1.00 4.82 -11.59
N VAL A 301 1.58 3.63 -11.51
CA VAL A 301 1.02 2.47 -10.80
C VAL A 301 1.80 2.26 -9.51
N LEU A 302 1.12 2.37 -8.38
CA LEU A 302 1.68 2.19 -7.04
C LEU A 302 1.38 0.77 -6.54
N ALA A 303 2.32 0.17 -5.82
CA ALA A 303 2.11 -1.13 -5.20
C ALA A 303 1.27 -0.98 -3.92
N GLY A 304 0.15 -1.68 -3.84
CA GLY A 304 -0.74 -1.73 -2.69
C GLY A 304 -1.52 -3.04 -2.67
N THR A 305 -1.94 -3.49 -1.50
CA THR A 305 -2.38 -4.88 -1.31
C THR A 305 -3.85 -5.06 -0.96
N ASP A 306 -4.48 -4.05 -0.37
CA ASP A 306 -5.78 -4.14 0.31
C ASP A 306 -5.76 -5.14 1.49
N ALA A 307 -4.60 -5.27 2.14
CA ALA A 307 -4.47 -6.11 3.32
C ALA A 307 -5.21 -5.48 4.50
N ALA A 308 -6.01 -6.28 5.19
CA ALA A 308 -6.88 -5.84 6.29
C ALA A 308 -6.94 -6.92 7.38
N ALA A 309 -6.09 -6.83 8.37
CA ALA A 309 -6.05 -7.77 9.51
C ALA A 309 -6.48 -9.21 9.11
N LEU A 310 -7.40 -9.84 9.85
CA LEU A 310 -7.97 -11.16 9.53
C LEU A 310 -9.36 -11.07 8.84
N SER A 311 -9.81 -9.87 8.49
CA SER A 311 -11.14 -9.64 7.93
C SER A 311 -11.22 -9.88 6.42
N VAL A 312 -10.08 -9.83 5.70
CA VAL A 312 -10.04 -10.09 4.27
C VAL A 312 -9.19 -11.33 3.99
N PRO A 313 -9.81 -12.46 3.58
CA PRO A 313 -9.06 -13.68 3.22
C PRO A 313 -8.14 -13.48 2.00
N GLY A 314 -7.03 -14.21 1.98
CA GLY A 314 -6.09 -14.25 0.87
C GLY A 314 -5.05 -13.13 0.85
N VAL A 315 -5.11 -12.18 1.80
CA VAL A 315 -4.13 -11.10 1.98
C VAL A 315 -3.67 -10.99 3.44
N ALA A 316 -2.48 -10.46 3.65
CA ALA A 316 -1.92 -10.20 4.98
C ALA A 316 -0.97 -8.99 4.93
N ASN A 317 -1.09 -8.08 5.90
CA ASN A 317 -0.18 -6.92 6.02
C ASN A 317 1.28 -7.39 6.00
N GLY A 318 2.08 -6.69 5.25
CA GLY A 318 3.48 -6.98 5.04
C GLY A 318 3.73 -8.03 3.95
N ALA A 319 3.32 -9.28 4.17
CA ALA A 319 3.61 -10.38 3.25
C ALA A 319 3.05 -10.15 1.83
N SER A 320 1.82 -9.63 1.72
CA SER A 320 1.14 -9.45 0.44
C SER A 320 1.81 -8.42 -0.46
N LEU A 321 2.52 -7.41 0.08
CA LEU A 321 3.22 -6.44 -0.75
C LEU A 321 4.32 -7.09 -1.60
N HIS A 322 5.02 -8.08 -1.07
CA HIS A 322 6.03 -8.81 -1.85
C HIS A 322 5.42 -9.63 -2.98
N ASN A 323 4.20 -10.13 -2.78
CA ASN A 323 3.47 -10.81 -3.86
C ASN A 323 2.92 -9.80 -4.89
N GLU A 324 2.46 -8.63 -4.45
CA GLU A 324 2.09 -7.53 -5.34
C GLU A 324 3.25 -7.15 -6.28
N LEU A 325 4.45 -6.92 -5.72
CA LEU A 325 5.66 -6.65 -6.49
C LEU A 325 5.99 -7.78 -7.47
N ARG A 326 5.83 -9.03 -7.05
CA ARG A 326 6.04 -10.20 -7.90
C ARG A 326 5.08 -10.24 -9.08
N MET A 327 3.79 -9.94 -8.85
CA MET A 327 2.77 -9.88 -9.90
C MET A 327 3.02 -8.72 -10.88
N LEU A 328 3.42 -7.54 -10.39
CA LEU A 328 3.79 -6.41 -11.24
C LEU A 328 4.94 -6.80 -12.20
N VAL A 329 5.94 -7.53 -11.73
CA VAL A 329 7.07 -7.96 -12.59
C VAL A 329 6.68 -9.12 -13.49
N LEU A 330 6.18 -10.23 -12.92
CA LEU A 330 6.06 -11.49 -13.65
C LEU A 330 4.80 -11.58 -14.52
N ALA A 331 3.73 -10.87 -14.15
CA ALA A 331 2.45 -10.97 -14.84
C ALA A 331 2.06 -9.68 -15.59
N VAL A 332 2.46 -8.52 -15.08
CA VAL A 332 2.15 -7.21 -15.70
C VAL A 332 3.25 -6.77 -16.66
N GLY A 333 4.53 -7.07 -16.36
CA GLY A 333 5.66 -6.74 -17.23
C GLY A 333 6.47 -5.53 -16.79
N PHE A 334 6.40 -5.14 -15.51
CA PHE A 334 7.35 -4.17 -14.93
C PHE A 334 8.76 -4.75 -14.91
N SER A 335 9.77 -3.91 -15.06
CA SER A 335 11.11 -4.26 -14.60
C SER A 335 11.14 -4.36 -13.06
N PRO A 336 12.04 -5.13 -12.46
CA PRO A 336 12.16 -5.18 -11.01
C PRO A 336 12.41 -3.81 -10.37
N THR A 337 13.14 -2.91 -11.02
CA THR A 337 13.40 -1.54 -10.54
C THR A 337 12.15 -0.67 -10.58
N GLU A 338 11.29 -0.79 -11.60
CA GLU A 338 10.00 -0.11 -11.65
C GLU A 338 9.07 -0.59 -10.54
N ALA A 339 9.03 -1.90 -10.28
CA ALA A 339 8.23 -2.46 -9.18
C ALA A 339 8.74 -1.97 -7.81
N LEU A 340 10.04 -1.93 -7.59
CA LEU A 340 10.63 -1.37 -6.36
C LEU A 340 10.30 0.12 -6.21
N ARG A 341 10.35 0.89 -7.30
CA ARG A 341 9.94 2.31 -7.31
C ARG A 341 8.47 2.47 -6.98
N ALA A 342 7.60 1.57 -7.46
CA ALA A 342 6.17 1.54 -7.15
C ALA A 342 5.85 1.29 -5.67
N ALA A 343 6.79 0.77 -4.88
CA ALA A 343 6.68 0.55 -3.44
C ALA A 343 7.63 1.45 -2.61
N THR A 344 8.25 2.46 -3.18
CA THR A 344 9.21 3.34 -2.48
C THR A 344 9.04 4.81 -2.87
N ALA A 345 9.76 5.27 -3.87
CA ALA A 345 9.78 6.67 -4.27
C ALA A 345 8.43 7.15 -4.82
N LEU A 346 7.75 6.34 -5.62
CA LEU A 346 6.53 6.74 -6.29
C LEU A 346 5.36 7.01 -5.33
N PRO A 347 5.00 6.12 -4.37
CA PRO A 347 4.01 6.45 -3.37
C PRO A 347 4.44 7.60 -2.46
N ALA A 348 5.73 7.74 -2.14
CA ALA A 348 6.21 8.89 -1.38
C ALA A 348 5.94 10.21 -2.12
N ASP A 349 6.20 10.27 -3.42
CA ASP A 349 5.94 11.46 -4.24
C ASP A 349 4.44 11.76 -4.34
N ARG A 350 3.62 10.77 -4.66
CA ARG A 350 2.17 10.94 -4.86
C ARG A 350 1.43 11.33 -3.58
N PHE A 351 1.87 10.86 -2.43
CA PHE A 351 1.28 11.17 -1.12
C PHE A 351 2.01 12.30 -0.37
N GLY A 352 2.96 12.99 -1.00
CA GLY A 352 3.67 14.11 -0.40
C GLY A 352 4.55 13.75 0.80
N LEU A 353 5.05 12.52 0.87
CA LEU A 353 5.92 12.03 1.95
C LEU A 353 7.38 12.42 1.65
N THR A 354 7.72 13.69 1.84
CA THR A 354 8.99 14.28 1.41
C THR A 354 10.21 13.80 2.21
N ASP A 355 10.00 13.09 3.32
CA ASP A 355 11.03 12.64 4.25
C ASP A 355 11.48 11.18 4.03
N ARG A 356 10.87 10.42 3.12
CA ARG A 356 11.07 8.97 2.95
C ARG A 356 10.97 8.51 1.49
N GLY A 357 10.98 7.20 1.25
CA GLY A 357 10.87 6.58 -0.07
C GLY A 357 12.16 6.57 -0.87
N ARG A 358 13.24 7.18 -0.35
CA ARG A 358 14.56 7.24 -1.00
C ARG A 358 15.70 7.10 0.00
N ILE A 359 16.85 6.55 -0.45
CA ILE A 359 18.11 6.58 0.29
C ILE A 359 18.90 7.80 -0.16
N ARG A 360 18.74 8.90 0.59
CA ARG A 360 19.40 10.18 0.32
C ARG A 360 19.72 10.88 1.63
N ALA A 361 20.87 11.56 1.70
CA ALA A 361 21.25 12.34 2.87
C ALA A 361 20.15 13.34 3.26
N GLY A 362 19.88 13.43 4.56
CA GLY A 362 18.85 14.27 5.16
C GLY A 362 17.48 13.61 5.28
N LEU A 363 17.22 12.50 4.57
CA LEU A 363 15.97 11.77 4.69
C LEU A 363 15.98 10.82 5.89
N ARG A 364 14.80 10.43 6.28
CA ARG A 364 14.52 9.48 7.36
C ARG A 364 15.20 8.13 7.08
N ALA A 365 15.85 7.58 8.10
CA ALA A 365 16.50 6.28 8.02
C ALA A 365 15.48 5.13 8.20
N ASP A 366 14.50 5.09 7.29
CA ASP A 366 13.60 3.96 7.07
C ASP A 366 14.25 3.09 5.99
N LEU A 367 14.83 1.96 6.38
CA LEU A 367 15.70 1.16 5.54
C LEU A 367 15.38 -0.32 5.67
N VAL A 368 15.55 -1.05 4.56
CA VAL A 368 15.42 -2.51 4.52
C VAL A 368 16.63 -3.11 3.85
N LEU A 369 17.31 -4.02 4.55
CA LEU A 369 18.39 -4.82 4.00
C LEU A 369 17.82 -6.20 3.66
N VAL A 370 17.91 -6.60 2.40
CA VAL A 370 17.43 -7.90 1.91
C VAL A 370 18.58 -8.71 1.35
N ASP A 371 18.56 -10.03 1.58
CA ASP A 371 19.53 -10.96 0.98
C ASP A 371 19.25 -11.07 -0.53
N GLY A 372 20.33 -11.07 -1.35
CA GLY A 372 20.23 -11.14 -2.80
C GLY A 372 20.14 -9.78 -3.48
N ASP A 373 19.52 -9.74 -4.67
CA ASP A 373 19.41 -8.57 -5.54
C ASP A 373 17.99 -8.44 -6.13
N PRO A 374 17.08 -7.74 -5.44
CA PRO A 374 15.72 -7.56 -5.90
C PRO A 374 15.59 -6.68 -7.16
N THR A 375 16.66 -5.99 -7.57
CA THR A 375 16.69 -5.27 -8.86
C THR A 375 16.86 -6.22 -10.07
N VAL A 376 17.18 -7.50 -9.80
CA VAL A 376 17.27 -8.59 -10.77
C VAL A 376 16.21 -9.64 -10.51
N THR A 377 16.08 -10.07 -9.26
CA THR A 377 15.16 -11.12 -8.81
C THR A 377 14.19 -10.53 -7.79
N ILE A 378 13.04 -10.04 -8.24
CA ILE A 378 12.08 -9.32 -7.38
C ILE A 378 11.68 -10.12 -6.13
N GLY A 379 11.67 -11.46 -6.18
CA GLY A 379 11.39 -12.34 -5.05
C GLY A 379 12.37 -12.23 -3.89
N ASP A 380 13.54 -11.62 -4.09
CA ASP A 380 14.54 -11.39 -3.03
C ASP A 380 14.06 -10.31 -2.05
N THR A 381 13.06 -9.48 -2.41
CA THR A 381 12.45 -8.52 -1.47
C THR A 381 11.92 -9.19 -0.21
N LEU A 382 11.47 -10.44 -0.30
CA LEU A 382 10.96 -11.23 0.84
C LEU A 382 12.07 -11.74 1.77
N SER A 383 13.33 -11.74 1.32
CA SER A 383 14.50 -12.20 2.08
C SER A 383 15.05 -11.11 3.01
N VAL A 384 14.17 -10.56 3.85
CA VAL A 384 14.49 -9.46 4.76
C VAL A 384 15.49 -9.92 5.81
N ARG A 385 16.70 -9.33 5.81
CA ARG A 385 17.79 -9.54 6.78
C ARG A 385 17.67 -8.58 7.97
N ALA A 386 17.35 -7.32 7.72
CA ALA A 386 17.19 -6.31 8.75
C ALA A 386 16.30 -5.16 8.29
N VAL A 387 15.62 -4.53 9.24
CA VAL A 387 14.77 -3.36 9.01
C VAL A 387 15.15 -2.27 10.02
N TRP A 388 15.19 -1.04 9.56
CA TRP A 388 15.32 0.13 10.43
C TRP A 388 14.14 1.05 10.19
N ARG A 389 13.54 1.50 11.28
CA ARG A 389 12.55 2.54 11.27
C ARG A 389 13.09 3.75 12.04
N GLN A 390 13.24 4.87 11.34
CA GLN A 390 13.87 6.08 11.89
C GLN A 390 15.21 5.74 12.59
N GLY A 391 16.08 5.01 11.89
CA GLY A 391 17.39 4.63 12.39
C GLY A 391 17.42 3.59 13.50
N THR A 392 16.28 3.20 14.05
CA THR A 392 16.18 2.15 15.05
C THR A 392 16.01 0.80 14.38
N ARG A 393 16.93 -0.13 14.66
CA ARG A 393 16.86 -1.48 14.11
C ARG A 393 15.75 -2.28 14.79
N LEU A 394 14.87 -2.88 13.97
CA LEU A 394 13.87 -3.81 14.47
C LEU A 394 14.52 -5.08 14.98
N VAL A 395 14.17 -5.49 16.19
CA VAL A 395 14.49 -6.80 16.73
C VAL A 395 13.37 -7.75 16.30
N LEU A 396 13.67 -8.65 15.35
CA LEU A 396 12.70 -9.66 14.92
C LEU A 396 12.63 -10.76 16.00
N GLU A 397 11.50 -10.84 16.69
CA GLU A 397 11.19 -11.97 17.55
C GLU A 397 10.62 -13.11 16.69
N PRO A 398 10.98 -14.38 16.96
CA PRO A 398 10.39 -15.52 16.25
C PRO A 398 8.86 -15.54 16.39
N ALA A 399 8.17 -15.90 15.32
CA ALA A 399 6.72 -16.09 15.35
C ALA A 399 6.36 -17.12 16.45
N GLY A 400 5.61 -16.70 17.47
CA GLY A 400 5.23 -17.53 18.62
C GLY A 400 5.78 -17.10 19.99
N ALA A 401 6.63 -16.08 20.05
CA ALA A 401 7.12 -15.53 21.32
C ALA A 401 6.15 -14.52 21.99
N ARG A 402 5.10 -14.11 21.28
CA ARG A 402 4.02 -13.25 21.80
C ARG A 402 2.73 -14.08 21.85
N ALA A 403 2.46 -14.71 23.01
CA ALA A 403 1.21 -15.35 23.35
C ALA A 403 0.30 -14.36 24.10
#